data_d66be2ed9f3986981bf3cc5774669e16
#
_entry.id   d66be2ed9f3986981bf3cc5774669e16
#
_cell.length_a   1.000
_cell.length_b   1.000
_cell.length_c   1.000
_cell.angle_alpha   90.00
_cell.angle_beta   90.00
_cell.angle_gamma   90.00
#
_symmetry.space_group_name_H-M   'P 1'
#
loop_
_entity.id
_entity.type
_entity.pdbx_description
1 polymer ?
#
loop_
_entity_poly.entity_id
_entity_poly.type
_entity_poly.pdbx_seq_one_letter_code
_entity_poly.pdbx_strand_id
1 'polypeptide(L)'
;ASSAASDVYKRQLKFRASWGRNGNVNVLNNYPYTAPISYNAAWYQYGDNPEQYYGSYPSGLANPNLKWETSEQLDLGLDMRFLNDRLTVSLDYYNKNTKDLLVKINPVPEVYTNQTTVNAGKVNNKGFEFEAGWKDHIGDLAYSINANFSTLKNEVTYLYDDLPRITASKGGVDGTNNKVHTAFEEGNSIWYFRAFDYVGVDSETGAPRFRNREGKIVNSSELTDEDMTDIGSAIPKFTYGITINLEYKGFDFTAFGTGVAGNKIFNILYRADSPLRNSLRYYMDNAWTPENKGASMPAPSQVATDLNFWGSSASMFNGSYFKIKQLQLGYTLPKKLTQKVAIKNLRFFVSLDDFFTFSSYPGMDPETATTGRNGGAGFDIGSYPTMKKCSFGASFSF
;
A
#
# COMPACT_ATOMS: atom_id res chain seq x y z
N ALA A 1 43.19 32.27 10.04
CA ALA A 1 41.91 31.93 10.71
C ALA A 1 40.84 31.30 9.79
N SER A 2 41.02 31.33 8.45
CA SER A 2 40.00 30.77 7.55
C SER A 2 40.19 29.26 7.22
N SER A 3 41.39 28.69 7.44
CA SER A 3 41.65 27.27 7.14
C SER A 3 41.09 26.32 8.21
N ALA A 4 41.05 26.71 9.47
CA ALA A 4 40.51 25.90 10.55
C ALA A 4 38.98 25.75 10.49
N ALA A 5 38.26 26.76 10.03
CA ALA A 5 36.80 26.72 9.87
C ALA A 5 36.37 25.81 8.70
N SER A 6 37.16 25.69 7.62
CA SER A 6 36.84 24.80 6.49
C SER A 6 37.07 23.33 6.79
N ASP A 7 38.03 23.00 7.68
CA ASP A 7 38.30 21.61 8.08
C ASP A 7 37.30 21.04 9.09
N VAL A 8 36.65 21.91 9.88
CA VAL A 8 35.58 21.49 10.83
C VAL A 8 34.35 20.97 10.10
N TYR A 9 34.08 21.43 8.87
CA TYR A 9 32.92 20.97 8.08
C TYR A 9 33.18 19.69 7.26
N LYS A 10 34.41 19.21 7.19
CA LYS A 10 34.77 18.02 6.38
C LYS A 10 34.52 16.68 7.04
N ARG A 11 34.27 16.67 8.36
CA ARG A 11 33.92 15.46 9.15
C ARG A 11 32.83 15.84 10.12
N GLN A 12 31.58 15.59 9.76
CA GLN A 12 30.46 16.00 10.59
C GLN A 12 29.71 14.78 11.12
N LEU A 13 29.57 14.73 12.43
CA LEU A 13 28.63 13.88 13.13
C LEU A 13 27.57 14.78 13.76
N LYS A 14 26.30 14.57 13.39
CA LYS A 14 25.20 15.36 13.91
C LYS A 14 24.11 14.43 14.42
N PHE A 15 23.79 14.58 15.71
CA PHE A 15 22.63 13.95 16.33
C PHE A 15 21.40 14.84 16.18
N ARG A 16 20.27 14.23 15.90
CA ARG A 16 18.95 14.86 15.83
C ARG A 16 18.00 14.12 16.77
N ALA A 17 17.23 14.86 17.52
CA ALA A 17 16.11 14.33 18.30
C ALA A 17 14.96 15.32 18.19
N SER A 18 13.79 14.81 17.87
CA SER A 18 12.57 15.62 17.84
C SER A 18 11.40 14.84 18.43
N TRP A 19 10.52 15.55 19.07
CA TRP A 19 9.23 15.05 19.50
C TRP A 19 8.16 16.09 19.19
N GLY A 20 7.03 15.62 18.69
CA GLY A 20 5.92 16.49 18.34
C GLY A 20 4.57 15.81 18.51
N ARG A 21 3.54 16.64 18.69
CA ARG A 21 2.16 16.21 18.78
C ARG A 21 1.29 17.05 17.86
N ASN A 22 0.47 16.38 17.02
CA ASN A 22 -0.44 17.02 16.08
C ASN A 22 -1.85 16.46 16.26
N GLY A 23 -2.87 17.36 16.19
CA GLY A 23 -4.28 16.98 16.12
C GLY A 23 -4.75 16.92 14.68
N ASN A 24 -5.64 15.99 14.38
CA ASN A 24 -6.30 15.86 13.08
C ASN A 24 -7.82 15.94 13.24
N VAL A 25 -8.46 16.87 12.53
CA VAL A 25 -9.90 17.09 12.53
C VAL A 25 -10.56 16.77 11.19
N ASN A 26 -9.77 16.43 10.16
CA ASN A 26 -10.24 16.29 8.78
C ASN A 26 -11.24 15.12 8.57
N VAL A 27 -11.35 14.24 9.55
CA VAL A 27 -12.30 13.10 9.53
C VAL A 27 -13.68 13.51 10.06
N LEU A 28 -13.77 14.66 10.71
CA LEU A 28 -14.99 15.14 11.35
C LEU A 28 -15.77 16.06 10.40
N ASN A 29 -17.07 15.81 10.30
CA ASN A 29 -18.01 16.75 9.69
C ASN A 29 -18.25 17.93 10.65
N ASN A 30 -18.96 18.94 10.18
CA ASN A 30 -19.41 20.04 11.03
C ASN A 30 -20.35 19.49 12.13
N TYR A 31 -20.10 19.89 13.39
CA TYR A 31 -20.90 19.50 14.55
C TYR A 31 -21.04 17.98 14.78
N PRO A 32 -19.95 17.18 14.72
CA PRO A 32 -20.02 15.71 14.75
C PRO A 32 -20.46 15.13 16.10
N TYR A 33 -20.53 15.97 17.14
CA TYR A 33 -20.95 15.60 18.51
C TYR A 33 -22.47 15.68 18.72
N THR A 34 -23.22 16.22 17.74
CA THR A 34 -24.67 16.34 17.80
C THR A 34 -25.39 15.14 17.20
N ALA A 35 -26.64 14.94 17.58
CA ALA A 35 -27.53 14.01 16.89
C ALA A 35 -28.29 14.77 15.78
N PRO A 36 -27.91 14.61 14.51
CA PRO A 36 -28.63 15.26 13.41
C PRO A 36 -30.01 14.62 13.26
N ILE A 37 -31.02 15.45 12.94
CA ILE A 37 -32.35 14.98 12.62
C ILE A 37 -32.53 15.04 11.10
N SER A 38 -32.88 13.90 10.50
CA SER A 38 -33.31 13.85 9.11
C SER A 38 -34.80 14.17 9.00
N TYR A 39 -35.12 15.26 8.29
CA TYR A 39 -36.48 15.67 8.03
C TYR A 39 -36.99 15.07 6.72
N ASN A 40 -38.28 14.72 6.66
CA ASN A 40 -38.89 14.14 5.46
C ASN A 40 -38.17 12.89 4.93
N ALA A 41 -37.53 12.16 5.80
CA ALA A 41 -36.68 11.03 5.42
C ALA A 41 -37.38 9.68 5.55
N ALA A 42 -38.51 9.65 6.22
CA ALA A 42 -39.40 8.48 6.28
C ALA A 42 -40.83 8.95 5.95
N TRP A 43 -41.54 8.12 5.23
CA TRP A 43 -42.95 8.37 4.90
C TRP A 43 -43.74 7.13 5.21
N TYR A 44 -44.94 7.34 5.71
CA TYR A 44 -45.86 6.30 6.09
C TYR A 44 -47.29 6.70 5.74
N GLN A 45 -48.13 5.71 5.54
CA GLN A 45 -49.55 5.87 5.34
C GLN A 45 -50.25 5.68 6.68
N TYR A 46 -51.13 6.60 7.03
CA TYR A 46 -51.88 6.50 8.28
C TYR A 46 -53.36 6.21 7.96
N GLY A 47 -53.85 5.05 8.43
CA GLY A 47 -55.16 4.54 8.13
C GLY A 47 -55.39 4.25 6.64
N ASP A 48 -56.63 4.33 6.19
CA ASP A 48 -57.00 4.10 4.78
C ASP A 48 -56.82 5.30 3.86
N ASN A 49 -56.22 6.37 4.37
CA ASN A 49 -55.93 7.58 3.59
C ASN A 49 -54.74 7.37 2.68
N PRO A 50 -54.82 7.56 1.34
CA PRO A 50 -53.71 7.44 0.41
C PRO A 50 -52.64 8.53 0.54
N GLU A 51 -52.89 9.58 1.37
CA GLU A 51 -51.86 10.59 1.60
C GLU A 51 -50.67 10.07 2.37
N GLN A 52 -49.46 10.46 1.92
CA GLN A 52 -48.20 10.12 2.55
C GLN A 52 -47.84 11.18 3.59
N TYR A 53 -47.57 10.73 4.81
CA TYR A 53 -47.11 11.60 5.89
C TYR A 53 -45.60 11.45 6.05
N TYR A 54 -44.89 12.58 6.07
CA TYR A 54 -43.43 12.61 6.22
C TYR A 54 -43.02 12.64 7.68
N GLY A 55 -42.21 11.68 8.08
CA GLY A 55 -41.65 11.60 9.40
C GLY A 55 -40.22 12.14 9.46
N SER A 56 -39.77 12.43 10.67
CA SER A 56 -38.40 12.82 10.97
C SER A 56 -37.84 11.90 12.04
N TYR A 57 -36.54 11.58 11.93
CA TYR A 57 -35.91 10.72 12.90
C TYR A 57 -34.44 11.16 13.13
N PRO A 58 -33.84 10.85 14.29
CA PRO A 58 -32.40 11.04 14.51
C PRO A 58 -31.59 10.19 13.53
N SER A 59 -30.78 10.81 12.68
CA SER A 59 -29.99 10.12 11.67
C SER A 59 -28.62 9.65 12.18
N GLY A 60 -28.27 9.93 13.43
CA GLY A 60 -27.06 9.48 14.09
C GLY A 60 -27.14 9.64 15.59
N LEU A 61 -26.26 8.95 16.32
CA LEU A 61 -26.14 9.12 17.77
C LEU A 61 -25.25 10.32 18.09
N ALA A 62 -25.61 11.08 19.12
CA ALA A 62 -24.75 12.09 19.69
C ALA A 62 -23.54 11.46 20.37
N ASN A 63 -22.38 12.05 20.17
CA ASN A 63 -21.16 11.66 20.90
C ASN A 63 -20.50 12.91 21.53
N PRO A 64 -20.98 13.35 22.70
CA PRO A 64 -20.42 14.54 23.37
C PRO A 64 -18.96 14.38 23.84
N ASN A 65 -18.46 13.13 23.93
CA ASN A 65 -17.10 12.81 24.34
C ASN A 65 -16.12 12.71 23.17
N LEU A 66 -16.53 13.07 21.96
CA LEU A 66 -15.73 12.98 20.76
C LEU A 66 -14.48 13.86 20.88
N LYS A 67 -13.31 13.27 20.68
CA LYS A 67 -12.00 13.92 20.71
C LYS A 67 -11.39 13.97 19.33
N TRP A 68 -10.46 14.88 19.14
CA TRP A 68 -9.62 14.91 17.94
C TRP A 68 -8.67 13.73 17.93
N GLU A 69 -8.48 13.16 16.76
CA GLU A 69 -7.41 12.21 16.52
C GLU A 69 -6.06 12.90 16.77
N THR A 70 -5.18 12.28 17.53
CA THR A 70 -3.89 12.84 17.93
C THR A 70 -2.76 11.92 17.50
N SER A 71 -1.76 12.47 16.80
CA SER A 71 -0.51 11.78 16.49
C SER A 71 0.62 12.35 17.32
N GLU A 72 1.34 11.49 18.05
CA GLU A 72 2.58 11.78 18.76
C GLU A 72 3.72 11.05 18.07
N GLN A 73 4.80 11.77 17.73
CA GLN A 73 5.95 11.19 17.04
C GLN A 73 7.24 11.56 17.75
N LEU A 74 8.08 10.57 17.93
CA LEU A 74 9.48 10.67 18.33
C LEU A 74 10.37 10.29 17.15
N ASP A 75 11.34 11.13 16.83
CA ASP A 75 12.36 10.89 15.82
C ASP A 75 13.74 11.04 16.44
N LEU A 76 14.61 10.08 16.18
CA LEU A 76 16.02 10.09 16.56
C LEU A 76 16.86 9.86 15.33
N GLY A 77 17.75 10.79 15.01
CA GLY A 77 18.54 10.76 13.79
C GLY A 77 20.02 10.96 14.02
N LEU A 78 20.81 10.39 13.12
CA LEU A 78 22.26 10.49 13.10
C LEU A 78 22.74 10.75 11.66
N ASP A 79 23.29 11.93 11.41
CA ASP A 79 23.89 12.29 10.14
C ASP A 79 25.41 12.22 10.24
N MET A 80 26.04 11.54 9.28
CA MET A 80 27.48 11.30 9.25
C MET A 80 28.06 11.66 7.87
N ARG A 81 29.23 12.27 7.85
CA ARG A 81 29.97 12.57 6.63
C ARG A 81 31.41 12.10 6.79
N PHE A 82 31.89 11.36 5.81
CA PHE A 82 33.22 10.76 5.83
C PHE A 82 33.95 11.01 4.52
N LEU A 83 35.28 10.82 4.54
CA LEU A 83 36.14 10.83 3.35
C LEU A 83 36.03 12.11 2.52
N ASN A 84 36.06 13.28 3.19
CA ASN A 84 35.91 14.60 2.56
C ASN A 84 34.59 14.71 1.79
N ASP A 85 33.48 14.36 2.44
CA ASP A 85 32.11 14.38 1.91
C ASP A 85 31.85 13.44 0.71
N ARG A 86 32.73 12.43 0.50
CA ARG A 86 32.46 11.40 -0.51
C ARG A 86 31.39 10.43 -0.04
N LEU A 87 31.42 10.06 1.25
CA LEU A 87 30.43 9.20 1.88
C LEU A 87 29.55 10.01 2.84
N THR A 88 28.26 10.02 2.60
CA THR A 88 27.23 10.53 3.50
C THR A 88 26.36 9.39 3.95
N VAL A 89 26.02 9.34 5.25
CA VAL A 89 25.12 8.33 5.83
C VAL A 89 24.17 9.04 6.77
N SER A 90 22.87 8.73 6.65
CA SER A 90 21.83 9.15 7.60
C SER A 90 21.12 7.90 8.13
N LEU A 91 20.93 7.86 9.43
CA LEU A 91 20.19 6.82 10.15
C LEU A 91 19.12 7.50 10.98
N ASP A 92 17.89 7.09 10.82
CA ASP A 92 16.77 7.61 11.58
C ASP A 92 15.95 6.47 12.19
N TYR A 93 15.54 6.64 13.42
CA TYR A 93 14.51 5.83 14.06
C TYR A 93 13.31 6.70 14.33
N TYR A 94 12.14 6.26 13.91
CA TYR A 94 10.89 6.93 14.19
C TYR A 94 9.91 6.03 14.95
N ASN A 95 9.11 6.65 15.83
CA ASN A 95 8.02 6.00 16.53
C ASN A 95 6.83 6.96 16.62
N LYS A 96 5.79 6.67 15.85
CA LYS A 96 4.57 7.45 15.76
C LYS A 96 3.41 6.69 16.36
N ASN A 97 2.78 7.26 17.39
CA ASN A 97 1.57 6.76 18.02
C ASN A 97 0.39 7.64 17.63
N THR A 98 -0.59 7.09 16.92
CA THR A 98 -1.86 7.75 16.66
C THR A 98 -2.88 7.23 17.66
N LYS A 99 -3.47 8.16 18.41
CA LYS A 99 -4.46 7.90 19.47
C LYS A 99 -5.80 8.50 19.09
N ASP A 100 -6.84 8.03 19.74
CA ASP A 100 -8.21 8.52 19.54
C ASP A 100 -8.66 8.49 18.08
N LEU A 101 -8.24 7.43 17.34
CA LEU A 101 -8.61 7.22 15.94
C LEU A 101 -10.13 7.29 15.78
N LEU A 102 -10.57 8.09 14.83
CA LEU A 102 -11.97 8.31 14.53
C LEU A 102 -12.48 7.23 13.57
N VAL A 103 -13.34 6.38 14.06
CA VAL A 103 -13.91 5.26 13.31
C VAL A 103 -15.42 5.37 13.29
N LYS A 104 -16.02 5.06 12.15
CA LYS A 104 -17.47 4.92 12.03
C LYS A 104 -17.87 3.51 12.42
N ILE A 105 -18.72 3.38 13.41
CA ILE A 105 -19.30 2.12 13.84
C ILE A 105 -20.80 2.08 13.52
N ASN A 106 -21.31 0.88 13.25
CA ASN A 106 -22.74 0.66 13.14
C ASN A 106 -23.30 0.51 14.57
N PRO A 107 -24.27 1.34 14.97
CA PRO A 107 -24.98 1.11 16.23
C PRO A 107 -25.68 -0.26 16.22
N VAL A 108 -26.06 -0.74 17.40
CA VAL A 108 -26.89 -1.94 17.50
C VAL A 108 -28.21 -1.75 16.73
N PRO A 109 -28.72 -2.78 16.05
CA PRO A 109 -29.88 -2.65 15.14
C PRO A 109 -31.12 -2.03 15.77
N GLU A 110 -31.28 -2.18 17.07
CA GLU A 110 -32.42 -1.66 17.85
C GLU A 110 -32.47 -0.14 17.90
N VAL A 111 -31.38 0.54 17.62
CA VAL A 111 -31.29 2.02 17.68
C VAL A 111 -31.79 2.69 16.38
N TYR A 112 -31.87 1.95 15.27
CA TYR A 112 -32.35 2.43 13.96
C TYR A 112 -31.71 3.73 13.48
N THR A 113 -30.42 3.93 13.74
CA THR A 113 -29.68 5.12 13.30
C THR A 113 -28.55 4.76 12.36
N ASN A 114 -28.07 5.76 11.62
CA ASN A 114 -26.89 5.62 10.77
C ASN A 114 -25.61 5.43 11.62
N GLN A 115 -24.50 5.12 10.93
CA GLN A 115 -23.19 5.02 11.55
C GLN A 115 -22.87 6.25 12.40
N THR A 116 -22.34 6.00 13.60
CA THR A 116 -21.82 7.05 14.48
C THR A 116 -20.29 7.02 14.51
N THR A 117 -19.69 8.20 14.73
CA THR A 117 -18.24 8.32 14.85
C THR A 117 -17.82 8.23 16.30
N VAL A 118 -16.86 7.38 16.60
CA VAL A 118 -16.29 7.20 17.94
C VAL A 118 -14.77 7.22 17.89
N ASN A 119 -14.13 7.53 19.02
CA ASN A 119 -12.69 7.39 19.19
C ASN A 119 -12.40 5.94 19.59
N ALA A 120 -12.13 5.07 18.60
CA ALA A 120 -12.18 3.64 18.79
C ALA A 120 -10.82 2.93 18.71
N GLY A 121 -9.71 3.63 18.47
CA GLY A 121 -8.47 2.91 18.27
C GLY A 121 -7.19 3.68 18.54
N LYS A 122 -6.10 2.91 18.69
CA LYS A 122 -4.72 3.41 18.70
C LYS A 122 -3.88 2.59 17.74
N VAL A 123 -2.99 3.26 17.02
CA VAL A 123 -2.07 2.63 16.06
C VAL A 123 -0.66 3.12 16.31
N ASN A 124 0.27 2.18 16.33
CA ASN A 124 1.69 2.46 16.37
C ASN A 124 2.32 2.20 15.00
N ASN A 125 3.13 3.15 14.54
CA ASN A 125 3.99 3.02 13.37
C ASN A 125 5.41 3.30 13.81
N LYS A 126 6.31 2.33 13.65
CA LYS A 126 7.73 2.50 13.99
C LYS A 126 8.63 1.83 12.97
N GLY A 127 9.83 2.36 12.83
CA GLY A 127 10.78 1.82 11.89
C GLY A 127 12.11 2.52 11.92
N PHE A 128 12.96 2.09 11.02
CA PHE A 128 14.26 2.67 10.75
C PHE A 128 14.32 3.15 9.32
N GLU A 129 14.96 4.28 9.11
CA GLU A 129 15.30 4.81 7.80
C GLU A 129 16.82 4.90 7.68
N PHE A 130 17.32 4.49 6.54
CA PHE A 130 18.73 4.51 6.20
C PHE A 130 18.89 5.18 4.85
N GLU A 131 19.81 6.14 4.77
CA GLU A 131 20.23 6.76 3.52
C GLU A 131 21.75 6.74 3.44
N ALA A 132 22.30 6.34 2.30
CA ALA A 132 23.72 6.39 2.01
C ALA A 132 23.98 7.02 0.64
N GLY A 133 24.88 7.97 0.61
CA GLY A 133 25.34 8.63 -0.61
C GLY A 133 26.84 8.45 -0.77
N TRP A 134 27.27 8.02 -1.95
CA TRP A 134 28.67 7.99 -2.34
C TRP A 134 28.87 8.83 -3.60
N LYS A 135 29.84 9.71 -3.60
CA LYS A 135 30.28 10.49 -4.79
C LYS A 135 31.79 10.52 -4.89
N ASP A 136 32.29 10.29 -6.10
CA ASP A 136 33.72 10.33 -6.37
C ASP A 136 34.00 10.54 -7.86
N HIS A 137 35.24 10.55 -8.26
CA HIS A 137 35.69 10.63 -9.65
C HIS A 137 36.89 9.69 -9.88
N ILE A 138 36.95 9.15 -11.09
CA ILE A 138 38.08 8.32 -11.58
C ILE A 138 38.52 8.94 -12.91
N GLY A 139 39.61 9.71 -12.87
CA GLY A 139 40.01 10.52 -14.01
C GLY A 139 38.91 11.53 -14.39
N ASP A 140 38.42 11.45 -15.64
CA ASP A 140 37.35 12.32 -16.16
C ASP A 140 35.92 11.81 -15.85
N LEU A 141 35.79 10.61 -15.28
CA LEU A 141 34.50 10.03 -14.89
C LEU A 141 34.13 10.48 -13.48
N ALA A 142 33.09 11.31 -13.35
CA ALA A 142 32.44 11.60 -12.08
C ALA A 142 31.26 10.64 -11.89
N TYR A 143 31.04 10.15 -10.68
CA TYR A 143 29.92 9.27 -10.37
C TYR A 143 29.35 9.52 -8.98
N SER A 144 28.06 9.28 -8.83
CA SER A 144 27.39 9.26 -7.54
C SER A 144 26.36 8.13 -7.46
N ILE A 145 26.27 7.52 -6.27
CA ILE A 145 25.30 6.49 -5.95
C ILE A 145 24.60 6.93 -4.67
N ASN A 146 23.28 7.05 -4.68
CA ASN A 146 22.49 7.32 -3.51
C ASN A 146 21.51 6.15 -3.33
N ALA A 147 21.45 5.60 -2.14
CA ALA A 147 20.53 4.52 -1.79
C ALA A 147 19.78 4.89 -0.51
N ASN A 148 18.48 4.60 -0.47
CA ASN A 148 17.66 4.71 0.72
C ASN A 148 16.91 3.40 0.99
N PHE A 149 16.62 3.18 2.25
CA PHE A 149 15.91 2.01 2.73
C PHE A 149 15.12 2.39 3.99
N SER A 150 13.85 2.04 4.04
CA SER A 150 13.00 2.27 5.21
C SER A 150 12.27 0.99 5.59
N THR A 151 12.15 0.77 6.90
CA THR A 151 11.34 -0.30 7.49
C THR A 151 10.08 0.28 8.09
N LEU A 152 9.00 -0.48 8.09
CA LEU A 152 7.75 -0.11 8.77
C LEU A 152 7.17 -1.31 9.51
N LYS A 153 7.01 -1.17 10.83
CA LYS A 153 6.08 -1.99 11.63
C LYS A 153 4.86 -1.15 11.95
N ASN A 154 3.72 -1.53 11.38
CA ASN A 154 2.42 -0.95 11.66
C ASN A 154 1.62 -1.92 12.52
N GLU A 155 1.00 -1.46 13.61
CA GLU A 155 0.29 -2.29 14.57
C GLU A 155 -0.86 -1.52 15.24
N VAL A 156 -2.03 -2.11 15.28
CA VAL A 156 -3.15 -1.66 16.12
C VAL A 156 -2.82 -2.04 17.56
N THR A 157 -2.65 -1.06 18.42
CA THR A 157 -2.24 -1.28 19.81
C THR A 157 -3.40 -1.23 20.80
N TYR A 158 -4.56 -0.79 20.35
CA TYR A 158 -5.79 -0.75 21.14
C TYR A 158 -6.99 -0.63 20.22
N LEU A 159 -8.05 -1.33 20.53
CA LEU A 159 -9.38 -1.17 19.98
C LEU A 159 -10.37 -1.02 21.13
N TYR A 160 -11.47 -0.31 20.91
CA TYR A 160 -12.51 -0.09 21.92
C TYR A 160 -13.03 -1.42 22.49
N ASP A 161 -13.17 -1.51 23.81
CA ASP A 161 -13.33 -2.77 24.57
C ASP A 161 -14.50 -3.65 24.12
N ASP A 162 -15.57 -3.07 23.59
CA ASP A 162 -16.75 -3.80 23.11
C ASP A 162 -16.63 -4.25 21.63
N LEU A 163 -15.51 -3.91 20.95
CA LEU A 163 -15.30 -4.21 19.56
C LEU A 163 -14.09 -5.12 19.37
N PRO A 164 -14.29 -6.45 19.24
CA PRO A 164 -13.17 -7.37 19.02
C PRO A 164 -12.47 -7.09 17.70
N ARG A 165 -13.21 -6.53 16.73
CA ARG A 165 -12.72 -6.25 15.38
C ARG A 165 -13.65 -5.30 14.65
N ILE A 166 -13.07 -4.41 13.85
CA ILE A 166 -13.81 -3.63 12.85
C ILE A 166 -13.49 -4.23 11.49
N THR A 167 -14.51 -4.68 10.77
CA THR A 167 -14.36 -5.18 9.41
C THR A 167 -14.87 -4.15 8.42
N ALA A 168 -14.10 -3.88 7.38
CA ALA A 168 -14.57 -3.18 6.21
C ALA A 168 -14.83 -4.23 5.12
N SER A 169 -16.10 -4.55 4.93
CA SER A 169 -16.52 -5.21 3.70
C SER A 169 -16.33 -4.21 2.58
N LYS A 170 -15.49 -4.51 1.64
CA LYS A 170 -15.38 -3.74 0.42
C LYS A 170 -16.42 -4.25 -0.57
N GLY A 171 -17.67 -3.75 -0.38
CA GLY A 171 -18.75 -3.93 -1.32
C GLY A 171 -18.40 -3.38 -2.68
N GLY A 172 -17.53 -3.76 -3.37
CA GLY A 172 -17.03 -3.37 -4.69
C GLY A 172 -15.94 -4.33 -5.14
N VAL A 173 -15.54 -5.21 -4.26
CA VAL A 173 -14.73 -6.38 -4.53
C VAL A 173 -15.69 -7.55 -4.77
N ASP A 174 -16.74 -7.25 -5.54
CA ASP A 174 -17.91 -8.08 -5.70
C ASP A 174 -17.66 -9.27 -6.63
N GLY A 175 -17.00 -10.24 -6.18
CA GLY A 175 -16.88 -11.52 -6.85
C GLY A 175 -16.71 -12.62 -5.84
N THR A 176 -16.39 -12.24 -4.62
CA THR A 176 -16.17 -13.18 -3.52
C THR A 176 -17.33 -13.20 -2.53
N ASN A 177 -18.41 -12.45 -2.81
CA ASN A 177 -19.59 -12.38 -1.96
C ASN A 177 -19.26 -12.13 -0.49
N ASN A 178 -18.40 -11.12 -0.24
CA ASN A 178 -17.89 -10.76 1.09
C ASN A 178 -17.01 -11.83 1.79
N LYS A 179 -16.42 -12.75 1.05
CA LYS A 179 -15.50 -13.74 1.62
C LYS A 179 -14.09 -13.20 1.86
N VAL A 180 -13.82 -11.96 1.51
CA VAL A 180 -12.58 -11.25 1.85
C VAL A 180 -12.92 -9.93 2.53
N HIS A 181 -12.34 -9.72 3.68
CA HIS A 181 -12.47 -8.48 4.44
C HIS A 181 -11.12 -7.85 4.66
N THR A 182 -11.09 -6.53 4.78
CA THR A 182 -9.99 -5.88 5.50
C THR A 182 -10.43 -5.67 6.94
N ALA A 183 -9.55 -5.91 7.88
CA ALA A 183 -9.88 -5.84 9.29
C ALA A 183 -8.93 -4.92 10.06
N PHE A 184 -9.49 -4.30 11.10
CA PHE A 184 -8.78 -3.49 12.07
C PHE A 184 -8.99 -4.18 13.43
N GLU A 185 -7.93 -4.76 13.98
CA GLU A 185 -7.96 -5.62 15.16
C GLU A 185 -6.67 -5.46 15.95
N GLU A 186 -6.75 -5.48 17.26
CA GLU A 186 -5.60 -5.35 18.14
C GLU A 186 -4.54 -6.43 17.88
N GLY A 187 -3.27 -6.04 17.89
CA GLY A 187 -2.14 -6.92 17.61
C GLY A 187 -1.79 -7.09 16.12
N ASN A 188 -2.67 -6.68 15.22
CA ASN A 188 -2.48 -6.82 13.78
C ASN A 188 -2.14 -5.49 13.10
N SER A 189 -1.69 -5.56 11.85
CA SER A 189 -1.54 -4.38 10.99
C SER A 189 -2.93 -3.79 10.67
N ILE A 190 -3.01 -2.46 10.51
CA ILE A 190 -4.27 -1.82 10.12
C ILE A 190 -4.75 -2.38 8.78
N TRP A 191 -6.04 -2.67 8.69
CA TRP A 191 -6.70 -3.13 7.46
C TRP A 191 -5.99 -4.32 6.81
N TYR A 192 -5.50 -5.30 7.64
CA TYR A 192 -4.98 -6.55 7.14
C TYR A 192 -6.07 -7.34 6.40
N PHE A 193 -5.66 -8.23 5.49
CA PHE A 193 -6.59 -9.09 4.77
C PHE A 193 -7.02 -10.26 5.64
N ARG A 194 -8.31 -10.39 5.83
CA ARG A 194 -8.93 -11.50 6.54
C ARG A 194 -9.74 -12.36 5.58
N ALA A 195 -9.33 -13.60 5.41
CA ALA A 195 -9.92 -14.56 4.48
C ALA A 195 -9.59 -16.00 4.91
N PHE A 196 -10.05 -16.98 4.13
CA PHE A 196 -9.74 -18.39 4.37
C PHE A 196 -8.29 -18.74 4.06
N ASP A 197 -7.70 -19.63 4.86
CA ASP A 197 -6.34 -20.13 4.67
C ASP A 197 -6.36 -21.35 3.73
N TYR A 198 -6.06 -21.13 2.46
CA TYR A 198 -5.89 -22.19 1.46
C TYR A 198 -4.55 -22.88 1.65
N VAL A 199 -4.52 -24.19 1.75
CA VAL A 199 -3.31 -24.97 2.03
C VAL A 199 -2.89 -25.91 0.90
N GLY A 200 -3.66 -25.98 -0.17
CA GLY A 200 -3.31 -26.80 -1.33
C GLY A 200 -4.48 -27.58 -1.93
N VAL A 201 -4.15 -28.65 -2.64
CA VAL A 201 -5.07 -29.46 -3.43
C VAL A 201 -5.11 -30.88 -2.89
N ASP A 202 -6.27 -31.49 -2.91
CA ASP A 202 -6.40 -32.94 -2.78
C ASP A 202 -5.83 -33.62 -4.03
N SER A 203 -4.81 -34.46 -3.84
CA SER A 203 -4.08 -35.08 -4.95
C SER A 203 -4.91 -36.04 -5.79
N GLU A 204 -5.98 -36.63 -5.24
CA GLU A 204 -6.81 -37.60 -5.93
C GLU A 204 -8.01 -36.97 -6.63
N THR A 205 -8.58 -35.91 -6.05
CA THR A 205 -9.82 -35.32 -6.54
C THR A 205 -9.65 -33.98 -7.22
N GLY A 206 -8.50 -33.30 -7.00
CA GLY A 206 -8.27 -31.94 -7.47
C GLY A 206 -9.06 -30.86 -6.70
N ALA A 207 -9.70 -31.22 -5.57
CA ALA A 207 -10.49 -30.30 -4.77
C ALA A 207 -9.60 -29.39 -3.89
N PRO A 208 -10.01 -28.13 -3.63
CA PRO A 208 -9.27 -27.23 -2.76
C PRO A 208 -9.35 -27.70 -1.30
N ARG A 209 -8.26 -27.52 -0.57
CA ARG A 209 -8.12 -27.82 0.87
C ARG A 209 -7.79 -26.56 1.65
N PHE A 210 -8.42 -26.41 2.81
CA PHE A 210 -8.31 -25.24 3.66
C PHE A 210 -7.96 -25.65 5.08
N ARG A 211 -7.34 -24.74 5.80
CA ARG A 211 -7.13 -24.87 7.24
C ARG A 211 -8.20 -24.08 7.97
N ASN A 212 -8.96 -24.75 8.84
CA ASN A 212 -9.93 -24.09 9.69
C ASN A 212 -9.27 -23.49 10.96
N ARG A 213 -10.02 -22.76 11.77
CA ARG A 213 -9.53 -22.13 13.02
C ARG A 213 -8.97 -23.12 14.05
N GLU A 214 -9.36 -24.41 13.98
CA GLU A 214 -8.85 -25.47 14.84
C GLU A 214 -7.53 -26.08 14.29
N GLY A 215 -7.04 -25.62 13.14
CA GLY A 215 -5.85 -26.15 12.47
C GLY A 215 -6.09 -27.42 11.65
N LYS A 216 -7.32 -27.90 11.54
CA LYS A 216 -7.68 -29.07 10.73
C LYS A 216 -7.79 -28.72 9.25
N ILE A 217 -7.43 -29.69 8.40
CA ILE A 217 -7.60 -29.57 6.95
C ILE A 217 -9.01 -30.01 6.58
N VAL A 218 -9.77 -29.12 5.96
CA VAL A 218 -11.18 -29.28 5.63
C VAL A 218 -11.46 -28.94 4.17
N ASN A 219 -12.64 -29.32 3.69
CA ASN A 219 -13.14 -28.91 2.36
C ASN A 219 -13.76 -27.50 2.42
N SER A 220 -13.96 -26.90 1.25
CA SER A 220 -14.62 -25.60 1.12
C SER A 220 -16.01 -25.54 1.76
N SER A 221 -16.80 -26.60 1.63
CA SER A 221 -18.17 -26.68 2.18
C SER A 221 -18.25 -26.75 3.70
N GLU A 222 -17.16 -27.07 4.36
CA GLU A 222 -17.08 -27.18 5.84
C GLU A 222 -16.66 -25.85 6.51
N LEU A 223 -16.26 -24.84 5.71
CA LEU A 223 -15.81 -23.55 6.20
C LEU A 223 -16.97 -22.66 6.64
N THR A 224 -16.74 -21.96 7.73
CA THR A 224 -17.59 -20.88 8.25
C THR A 224 -16.83 -19.56 8.25
N ASP A 225 -17.52 -18.43 8.39
CA ASP A 225 -16.88 -17.11 8.43
C ASP A 225 -15.95 -16.94 9.66
N GLU A 226 -16.10 -17.80 10.68
CA GLU A 226 -15.20 -17.84 11.84
C GLU A 226 -13.84 -18.45 11.53
N ASP A 227 -13.72 -19.22 10.46
CA ASP A 227 -12.46 -19.84 10.02
C ASP A 227 -11.56 -18.86 9.24
N MET A 228 -12.06 -17.65 8.94
CA MET A 228 -11.23 -16.61 8.33
C MET A 228 -10.14 -16.15 9.30
N THR A 229 -8.92 -15.99 8.78
CA THR A 229 -7.74 -15.59 9.55
C THR A 229 -6.99 -14.44 8.87
N ASP A 230 -5.93 -13.90 9.52
CA ASP A 230 -4.98 -12.99 8.90
C ASP A 230 -4.18 -13.73 7.82
N ILE A 231 -4.33 -13.29 6.58
CA ILE A 231 -3.58 -13.82 5.43
C ILE A 231 -2.56 -12.81 4.89
N GLY A 232 -2.36 -11.69 5.56
CA GLY A 232 -1.35 -10.69 5.23
C GLY A 232 -1.89 -9.27 5.09
N SER A 233 -1.00 -8.35 4.80
CA SER A 233 -1.30 -6.91 4.71
C SER A 233 -0.81 -6.32 3.39
N ALA A 234 -1.54 -5.32 2.90
CA ALA A 234 -1.13 -4.50 1.76
C ALA A 234 0.00 -3.52 2.10
N ILE A 235 0.24 -3.27 3.39
CA ILE A 235 1.26 -2.32 3.85
C ILE A 235 2.65 -2.93 3.68
N PRO A 236 3.56 -2.28 2.91
CA PRO A 236 4.92 -2.74 2.77
C PRO A 236 5.66 -2.71 4.13
N LYS A 237 6.45 -3.76 4.40
CA LYS A 237 7.38 -3.79 5.53
C LYS A 237 8.67 -3.05 5.23
N PHE A 238 9.01 -2.94 3.95
CA PHE A 238 10.23 -2.31 3.45
C PHE A 238 9.92 -1.46 2.23
N THR A 239 10.55 -0.29 2.17
CA THR A 239 10.62 0.54 0.97
C THR A 239 12.07 0.88 0.69
N TYR A 240 12.47 0.94 -0.57
CA TYR A 240 13.86 1.19 -0.93
C TYR A 240 13.96 1.85 -2.31
N GLY A 241 15.05 2.60 -2.47
CA GLY A 241 15.35 3.29 -3.72
C GLY A 241 16.85 3.39 -3.96
N ILE A 242 17.23 3.50 -5.22
CA ILE A 242 18.60 3.72 -5.64
C ILE A 242 18.65 4.69 -6.81
N THR A 243 19.59 5.65 -6.75
CA THR A 243 19.89 6.56 -7.83
C THR A 243 21.38 6.47 -8.16
N ILE A 244 21.71 6.29 -9.43
CA ILE A 244 23.08 6.27 -9.95
C ILE A 244 23.19 7.38 -10.99
N ASN A 245 24.21 8.25 -10.83
CA ASN A 245 24.55 9.26 -11.81
C ASN A 245 25.99 9.07 -12.24
N LEU A 246 26.23 9.17 -13.56
CA LEU A 246 27.54 9.09 -14.16
C LEU A 246 27.71 10.29 -15.10
N GLU A 247 28.88 10.93 -15.06
CA GLU A 247 29.24 12.02 -15.97
C GLU A 247 30.62 11.75 -16.57
N TYR A 248 30.73 11.78 -17.91
CA TYR A 248 31.97 11.55 -18.62
C TYR A 248 32.03 12.31 -19.93
N LYS A 249 32.96 13.25 -20.05
CA LYS A 249 33.26 14.02 -21.31
C LYS A 249 32.01 14.53 -22.04
N GLY A 250 31.09 15.14 -21.31
CA GLY A 250 29.83 15.67 -21.82
C GLY A 250 28.66 14.70 -21.89
N PHE A 251 28.91 13.40 -21.70
CA PHE A 251 27.84 12.44 -21.44
C PHE A 251 27.41 12.48 -19.99
N ASP A 252 26.11 12.38 -19.75
CA ASP A 252 25.51 12.19 -18.46
C ASP A 252 24.54 11.00 -18.51
N PHE A 253 24.59 10.16 -17.50
CA PHE A 253 23.66 9.03 -17.35
C PHE A 253 23.06 9.03 -15.96
N THR A 254 21.74 8.85 -15.88
CA THR A 254 20.99 8.69 -14.64
C THR A 254 20.18 7.41 -14.70
N ALA A 255 20.32 6.59 -13.68
CA ALA A 255 19.43 5.45 -13.41
C ALA A 255 18.78 5.63 -12.05
N PHE A 256 17.45 5.62 -12.00
CA PHE A 256 16.67 5.68 -10.77
C PHE A 256 15.72 4.50 -10.69
N GLY A 257 15.72 3.82 -9.57
CA GLY A 257 14.81 2.72 -9.28
C GLY A 257 14.28 2.77 -7.86
N THR A 258 13.07 2.25 -7.68
CA THR A 258 12.40 2.16 -6.37
C THR A 258 11.65 0.84 -6.26
N GLY A 259 11.44 0.39 -5.03
CA GLY A 259 10.71 -0.83 -4.77
C GLY A 259 10.13 -0.89 -3.38
N VAL A 260 9.26 -1.87 -3.19
CA VAL A 260 8.68 -2.21 -1.89
C VAL A 260 8.77 -3.72 -1.68
N ALA A 261 8.76 -4.14 -0.41
CA ALA A 261 8.76 -5.55 -0.08
C ALA A 261 7.96 -5.85 1.19
N GLY A 262 7.49 -7.10 1.29
CA GLY A 262 6.78 -7.60 2.46
C GLY A 262 5.29 -7.26 2.49
N ASN A 263 4.73 -6.68 1.43
CA ASN A 263 3.31 -6.46 1.24
C ASN A 263 2.67 -7.61 0.45
N LYS A 264 1.35 -7.70 0.54
CA LYS A 264 0.52 -8.64 -0.20
C LYS A 264 -0.43 -7.90 -1.15
N ILE A 265 -0.81 -8.57 -2.23
CA ILE A 265 -1.83 -8.13 -3.18
C ILE A 265 -2.88 -9.23 -3.26
N PHE A 266 -4.14 -8.86 -3.02
CA PHE A 266 -5.28 -9.73 -3.25
C PHE A 266 -5.80 -9.49 -4.67
N ASN A 267 -5.69 -10.52 -5.51
CA ASN A 267 -6.14 -10.44 -6.91
C ASN A 267 -7.59 -10.90 -7.01
N ILE A 268 -8.46 -10.03 -7.52
CA ILE A 268 -9.89 -10.28 -7.67
C ILE A 268 -10.35 -10.19 -9.13
N LEU A 269 -9.42 -10.36 -10.06
CA LEU A 269 -9.76 -10.35 -11.50
C LEU A 269 -10.70 -11.48 -11.88
N TYR A 270 -10.59 -12.65 -11.24
CA TYR A 270 -11.59 -13.70 -11.38
C TYR A 270 -12.78 -13.44 -10.45
N ARG A 271 -13.96 -13.66 -10.98
CA ARG A 271 -15.23 -13.55 -10.25
C ARG A 271 -16.02 -14.83 -10.43
N ALA A 272 -16.23 -15.55 -9.35
CA ALA A 272 -17.02 -16.79 -9.35
C ALA A 272 -18.50 -16.54 -9.68
N ASP A 273 -19.01 -15.34 -9.41
CA ASP A 273 -20.35 -14.88 -9.79
C ASP A 273 -20.48 -14.50 -11.28
N SER A 274 -19.36 -14.42 -11.98
CA SER A 274 -19.30 -14.07 -13.41
C SER A 274 -18.32 -14.99 -14.15
N PRO A 275 -18.66 -16.28 -14.34
CA PRO A 275 -17.76 -17.30 -14.87
C PRO A 275 -17.32 -17.06 -16.32
N LEU A 276 -17.90 -16.08 -17.01
CA LEU A 276 -17.49 -15.68 -18.37
C LEU A 276 -16.21 -14.83 -18.39
N ARG A 277 -15.66 -14.45 -17.23
CA ARG A 277 -14.41 -13.70 -17.16
C ARG A 277 -13.21 -14.64 -17.15
N ASN A 278 -12.17 -14.27 -17.91
CA ASN A 278 -10.90 -14.97 -17.87
C ASN A 278 -10.19 -14.73 -16.54
N SER A 279 -9.58 -15.78 -16.01
CA SER A 279 -8.68 -15.69 -14.86
C SER A 279 -7.23 -15.44 -15.31
N LEU A 280 -6.33 -15.26 -14.34
CA LEU A 280 -4.89 -15.21 -14.61
C LEU A 280 -4.41 -16.56 -15.15
N ARG A 281 -3.52 -16.53 -16.13
CA ARG A 281 -2.85 -17.74 -16.67
C ARG A 281 -2.18 -18.56 -15.56
N TYR A 282 -1.71 -17.89 -14.50
CA TYR A 282 -1.13 -18.52 -13.31
C TYR A 282 -1.98 -19.68 -12.76
N TYR A 283 -3.31 -19.52 -12.67
CA TYR A 283 -4.18 -20.58 -12.16
C TYR A 283 -4.21 -21.80 -13.09
N MET A 284 -4.20 -21.57 -14.39
CA MET A 284 -4.22 -22.64 -15.38
C MET A 284 -2.90 -23.39 -15.46
N ASP A 285 -1.78 -22.66 -15.45
CA ASP A 285 -0.43 -23.25 -15.51
C ASP A 285 -0.12 -24.09 -14.25
N ASN A 286 -0.77 -23.82 -13.12
CA ASN A 286 -0.59 -24.54 -11.85
C ASN A 286 -1.77 -25.43 -11.46
N ALA A 287 -2.74 -25.63 -12.36
CA ALA A 287 -3.95 -26.40 -12.11
C ALA A 287 -3.69 -27.90 -11.97
N TRP A 288 -4.45 -28.52 -11.11
CA TRP A 288 -4.49 -29.96 -10.98
C TRP A 288 -5.12 -30.61 -12.22
N THR A 289 -4.50 -31.68 -12.69
CA THR A 289 -5.04 -32.60 -13.68
C THR A 289 -4.72 -34.03 -13.25
N PRO A 290 -5.36 -35.07 -13.83
CA PRO A 290 -5.02 -36.46 -13.51
C PRO A 290 -3.53 -36.79 -13.77
N GLU A 291 -2.88 -36.05 -14.69
CA GLU A 291 -1.46 -36.19 -15.03
C GLU A 291 -0.55 -35.32 -14.14
N ASN A 292 -1.11 -34.32 -13.46
CA ASN A 292 -0.39 -33.38 -12.58
C ASN A 292 -1.02 -33.34 -11.18
N LYS A 293 -0.93 -34.45 -10.44
CA LYS A 293 -1.48 -34.59 -9.09
C LYS A 293 -0.74 -33.76 -8.03
N GLY A 294 0.46 -33.29 -8.31
CA GLY A 294 1.27 -32.43 -7.45
C GLY A 294 1.03 -30.92 -7.67
N ALA A 295 -0.03 -30.55 -8.38
CA ALA A 295 -0.36 -29.15 -8.64
C ALA A 295 -0.62 -28.34 -7.38
N SER A 296 -0.33 -27.05 -7.44
CA SER A 296 -0.58 -26.12 -6.32
C SER A 296 -1.96 -25.46 -6.38
N MET A 297 -2.65 -25.53 -7.52
CA MET A 297 -4.00 -24.99 -7.73
C MET A 297 -5.00 -26.09 -8.04
N PRO A 298 -6.25 -25.97 -7.60
CA PRO A 298 -7.29 -26.98 -7.81
C PRO A 298 -7.63 -27.19 -9.28
N ALA A 299 -8.34 -28.27 -9.56
CA ALA A 299 -8.96 -28.48 -10.86
C ALA A 299 -9.95 -27.34 -11.15
N PRO A 300 -9.91 -26.68 -12.33
CA PRO A 300 -10.80 -25.56 -12.65
C PRO A 300 -12.28 -25.86 -12.49
N SER A 301 -12.70 -27.11 -12.75
CA SER A 301 -14.07 -27.56 -12.57
C SER A 301 -14.53 -27.59 -11.11
N GLN A 302 -13.60 -27.75 -10.17
CA GLN A 302 -13.89 -27.81 -8.73
C GLN A 302 -14.09 -26.42 -8.11
N VAL A 303 -13.58 -25.37 -8.74
CA VAL A 303 -13.54 -24.02 -8.17
C VAL A 303 -14.25 -22.96 -9.01
N ALA A 304 -14.86 -23.35 -10.14
CA ALA A 304 -15.51 -22.40 -11.05
C ALA A 304 -16.51 -21.48 -10.33
N THR A 305 -17.25 -22.00 -9.35
CA THR A 305 -18.26 -21.27 -8.57
C THR A 305 -17.95 -21.26 -7.07
N ASP A 306 -16.77 -21.72 -6.65
CA ASP A 306 -16.38 -21.77 -5.24
C ASP A 306 -15.92 -20.40 -4.74
N LEU A 307 -16.84 -19.67 -4.12
CA LEU A 307 -16.56 -18.35 -3.55
C LEU A 307 -15.54 -18.40 -2.40
N ASN A 308 -15.49 -19.49 -1.62
CA ASN A 308 -14.53 -19.65 -0.54
C ASN A 308 -13.11 -19.79 -1.08
N PHE A 309 -12.94 -20.51 -2.20
CA PHE A 309 -11.64 -20.61 -2.87
C PHE A 309 -11.15 -19.24 -3.39
N TRP A 310 -11.98 -18.54 -4.14
CA TRP A 310 -11.62 -17.22 -4.68
C TRP A 310 -11.50 -16.13 -3.61
N GLY A 311 -12.17 -16.33 -2.47
CA GLY A 311 -12.07 -15.49 -1.27
C GLY A 311 -11.04 -15.99 -0.26
N SER A 312 -9.99 -16.69 -0.68
CA SER A 312 -8.96 -17.25 0.19
C SER A 312 -7.55 -16.76 -0.15
N SER A 313 -6.57 -17.24 0.62
CA SER A 313 -5.15 -17.00 0.37
C SER A 313 -4.65 -17.55 -0.98
N ALA A 314 -5.43 -18.37 -1.69
CA ALA A 314 -5.16 -18.78 -3.07
C ALA A 314 -5.12 -17.60 -4.06
N SER A 315 -5.85 -16.52 -3.76
CA SER A 315 -5.87 -15.28 -4.55
C SER A 315 -4.89 -14.22 -4.00
N MET A 316 -4.10 -14.56 -2.99
CA MET A 316 -3.13 -13.68 -2.35
C MET A 316 -1.73 -13.91 -2.92
N PHE A 317 -1.13 -12.85 -3.42
CA PHE A 317 0.20 -12.87 -4.02
C PHE A 317 1.20 -12.00 -3.28
N ASN A 318 2.49 -12.27 -3.49
CA ASN A 318 3.55 -11.38 -3.05
C ASN A 318 3.50 -10.08 -3.86
N GLY A 319 3.35 -8.95 -3.18
CA GLY A 319 3.29 -7.63 -3.78
C GLY A 319 4.65 -6.94 -3.91
N SER A 320 5.74 -7.63 -3.53
CA SER A 320 7.08 -7.06 -3.61
C SER A 320 7.51 -6.83 -5.05
N TYR A 321 8.14 -5.69 -5.29
CA TYR A 321 8.71 -5.36 -6.60
C TYR A 321 9.91 -4.43 -6.48
N PHE A 322 10.72 -4.40 -7.55
CA PHE A 322 11.65 -3.33 -7.86
C PHE A 322 11.39 -2.83 -9.28
N LYS A 323 11.24 -1.52 -9.45
CA LYS A 323 10.97 -0.89 -10.73
C LYS A 323 12.03 0.14 -11.05
N ILE A 324 12.61 0.03 -12.25
CA ILE A 324 13.46 1.09 -12.80
C ILE A 324 12.54 2.18 -13.34
N LYS A 325 12.48 3.27 -12.59
CA LYS A 325 11.59 4.40 -12.86
C LYS A 325 12.11 5.30 -13.96
N GLN A 326 13.45 5.42 -14.07
CA GLN A 326 14.07 6.27 -15.08
C GLN A 326 15.44 5.72 -15.45
N LEU A 327 15.70 5.67 -16.76
CA LEU A 327 17.02 5.56 -17.35
C LEU A 327 17.16 6.72 -18.33
N GLN A 328 18.06 7.66 -18.04
CA GLN A 328 18.28 8.82 -18.90
C GLN A 328 19.75 8.87 -19.34
N LEU A 329 19.97 9.06 -20.63
CA LEU A 329 21.27 9.30 -21.22
C LEU A 329 21.22 10.67 -21.91
N GLY A 330 22.11 11.56 -21.51
CA GLY A 330 22.26 12.87 -22.10
C GLY A 330 23.66 13.10 -22.71
N TYR A 331 23.74 14.04 -23.61
CA TYR A 331 25.01 14.53 -24.15
C TYR A 331 24.98 16.04 -24.29
N THR A 332 25.91 16.70 -23.63
CA THR A 332 26.14 18.14 -23.71
C THR A 332 27.22 18.46 -24.73
N LEU A 333 26.90 19.23 -25.73
CA LEU A 333 27.85 19.60 -26.79
C LEU A 333 29.01 20.45 -26.23
N PRO A 334 30.24 20.24 -26.72
CA PRO A 334 31.39 21.07 -26.35
C PRO A 334 31.15 22.56 -26.64
N LYS A 335 31.49 23.40 -25.68
CA LYS A 335 31.33 24.87 -25.79
C LYS A 335 31.94 25.47 -27.07
N LYS A 336 33.04 24.90 -27.58
CA LYS A 336 33.69 25.32 -28.83
C LYS A 336 32.75 25.27 -30.04
N LEU A 337 31.76 24.37 -30.04
CA LEU A 337 30.77 24.27 -31.11
C LEU A 337 29.59 25.22 -30.89
N THR A 338 29.07 25.29 -29.68
CA THR A 338 27.86 26.03 -29.35
C THR A 338 28.09 27.56 -29.33
N GLN A 339 29.27 28.04 -28.93
CA GLN A 339 29.62 29.45 -28.91
C GLN A 339 29.58 30.11 -30.31
N LYS A 340 29.80 29.34 -31.38
CA LYS A 340 29.72 29.86 -32.76
C LYS A 340 28.31 30.34 -33.12
N VAL A 341 27.30 29.88 -32.42
CA VAL A 341 25.88 30.22 -32.64
C VAL A 341 25.26 30.91 -31.41
N ALA A 342 26.09 31.53 -30.56
CA ALA A 342 25.71 32.27 -29.37
C ALA A 342 24.91 31.42 -28.33
N ILE A 343 25.06 30.09 -28.34
CA ILE A 343 24.46 29.19 -27.38
C ILE A 343 25.49 28.86 -26.29
N LYS A 344 25.18 29.12 -25.03
CA LYS A 344 26.05 28.79 -23.88
C LYS A 344 26.09 27.29 -23.56
N ASN A 345 24.96 26.65 -23.66
CA ASN A 345 24.83 25.20 -23.41
C ASN A 345 23.78 24.57 -24.32
N LEU A 346 24.09 23.44 -24.93
CA LEU A 346 23.14 22.63 -25.70
C LEU A 346 23.31 21.17 -25.32
N ARG A 347 22.26 20.59 -24.73
CA ARG A 347 22.21 19.21 -24.30
C ARG A 347 21.05 18.50 -24.96
N PHE A 348 21.30 17.30 -25.51
CA PHE A 348 20.30 16.37 -26.00
C PHE A 348 20.19 15.20 -25.01
N PHE A 349 19.00 14.65 -24.85
CA PHE A 349 18.82 13.49 -24.00
C PHE A 349 17.73 12.56 -24.50
N VAL A 350 17.83 11.28 -24.11
CA VAL A 350 16.78 10.26 -24.20
C VAL A 350 16.50 9.74 -22.80
N SER A 351 15.21 9.56 -22.47
CA SER A 351 14.75 8.96 -21.22
C SER A 351 13.83 7.80 -21.50
N LEU A 352 14.03 6.71 -20.76
CA LEU A 352 13.16 5.55 -20.69
C LEU A 352 12.57 5.50 -19.29
N ASP A 353 11.25 5.71 -19.17
CA ASP A 353 10.57 5.75 -17.89
C ASP A 353 9.67 4.53 -17.72
N ASP A 354 9.72 3.89 -16.53
CA ASP A 354 8.94 2.71 -16.15
C ASP A 354 9.12 1.47 -17.05
N PHE A 355 10.30 1.30 -17.67
CA PHE A 355 10.54 0.24 -18.65
C PHE A 355 10.71 -1.16 -18.03
N PHE A 356 11.28 -1.26 -16.84
CA PHE A 356 11.66 -2.54 -16.25
C PHE A 356 11.04 -2.69 -14.85
N THR A 357 10.24 -3.75 -14.68
CA THR A 357 9.66 -4.15 -13.39
C THR A 357 10.10 -5.55 -13.08
N PHE A 358 10.66 -5.76 -11.89
CA PHE A 358 11.06 -7.06 -11.36
C PHE A 358 10.11 -7.41 -10.23
N SER A 359 9.30 -8.45 -10.42
CA SER A 359 8.30 -8.92 -9.46
C SER A 359 7.91 -10.36 -9.75
N SER A 360 7.47 -11.08 -8.73
CA SER A 360 6.83 -12.39 -8.84
C SER A 360 5.30 -12.31 -8.94
N TYR A 361 4.73 -11.11 -8.92
CA TYR A 361 3.29 -10.91 -9.03
C TYR A 361 2.79 -11.34 -10.42
N PRO A 362 1.80 -12.25 -10.53
CA PRO A 362 1.33 -12.76 -11.82
C PRO A 362 0.36 -11.81 -12.55
N GLY A 363 -0.08 -10.72 -11.90
CA GLY A 363 -0.91 -9.68 -12.51
C GLY A 363 -0.10 -8.70 -13.38
N MET A 364 -0.74 -7.62 -13.80
CA MET A 364 -0.13 -6.69 -14.77
C MET A 364 0.99 -5.83 -14.15
N ASP A 365 0.73 -5.20 -13.01
CA ASP A 365 1.67 -4.27 -12.35
C ASP A 365 1.44 -4.25 -10.85
N PRO A 366 2.40 -4.74 -10.04
CA PRO A 366 2.26 -4.75 -8.58
C PRO A 366 2.18 -3.35 -7.97
N GLU A 367 2.75 -2.33 -8.60
CA GLU A 367 2.72 -0.96 -8.11
C GLU A 367 1.29 -0.38 -8.18
N THR A 368 0.62 -0.54 -9.31
CA THR A 368 -0.75 -0.03 -9.49
C THR A 368 -1.78 -0.85 -8.74
N ALA A 369 -1.54 -2.14 -8.53
CA ALA A 369 -2.38 -3.01 -7.72
C ALA A 369 -2.41 -2.60 -6.24
N THR A 370 -1.35 -1.97 -5.72
CA THR A 370 -1.27 -1.56 -4.30
C THR A 370 -1.88 -0.19 -4.02
N THR A 371 -2.07 0.66 -5.02
CA THR A 371 -2.54 2.04 -4.84
C THR A 371 -4.05 2.18 -4.63
N GLY A 372 -4.81 1.12 -4.83
CA GLY A 372 -6.23 0.98 -4.46
C GLY A 372 -7.16 2.06 -4.98
N ARG A 373 -7.75 1.89 -6.17
CA ARG A 373 -8.97 2.62 -6.54
C ARG A 373 -10.18 1.88 -5.98
N ASN A 374 -11.06 2.58 -5.28
CA ASN A 374 -12.40 2.16 -4.82
C ASN A 374 -12.49 0.88 -3.95
N GLY A 375 -11.47 0.05 -3.90
CA GLY A 375 -11.47 -1.22 -3.16
C GLY A 375 -10.64 -1.23 -1.86
N GLY A 376 -9.80 -0.22 -1.65
CA GLY A 376 -8.79 -0.20 -0.59
C GLY A 376 -7.41 -0.64 -1.09
N ALA A 377 -6.39 -0.36 -0.30
CA ALA A 377 -5.01 -0.71 -0.66
C ALA A 377 -4.83 -2.22 -0.81
N GLY A 378 -4.10 -2.64 -1.84
CA GLY A 378 -3.71 -4.03 -2.05
C GLY A 378 -4.73 -4.91 -2.77
N PHE A 379 -5.88 -4.39 -3.21
CA PHE A 379 -6.80 -5.12 -4.08
C PHE A 379 -6.52 -4.82 -5.55
N ASP A 380 -6.15 -5.85 -6.32
CA ASP A 380 -6.05 -5.74 -7.78
C ASP A 380 -7.39 -6.06 -8.44
N ILE A 381 -8.06 -5.01 -8.89
CA ILE A 381 -9.33 -5.06 -9.63
C ILE A 381 -9.15 -4.93 -11.15
N GLY A 382 -7.94 -5.16 -11.66
CA GLY A 382 -7.57 -4.89 -13.05
C GLY A 382 -7.12 -3.45 -13.28
N SER A 383 -6.35 -2.91 -12.33
CA SER A 383 -5.77 -1.58 -12.47
C SER A 383 -4.88 -1.49 -13.70
N TYR A 384 -5.03 -0.40 -14.46
CA TYR A 384 -4.20 -0.19 -15.64
C TYR A 384 -2.72 -0.07 -15.26
N PRO A 385 -1.83 -0.84 -15.88
CA PRO A 385 -0.41 -0.82 -15.54
C PRO A 385 0.23 0.52 -15.89
N THR A 386 1.32 0.85 -15.21
CA THR A 386 2.13 2.02 -15.52
C THR A 386 2.68 1.91 -16.94
N MET A 387 2.46 2.95 -17.74
CA MET A 387 2.90 2.97 -19.15
C MET A 387 4.40 3.19 -19.25
N LYS A 388 5.07 2.39 -20.07
CA LYS A 388 6.45 2.64 -20.50
C LYS A 388 6.48 3.85 -21.41
N LYS A 389 7.38 4.79 -21.11
CA LYS A 389 7.53 6.03 -21.88
C LYS A 389 8.95 6.15 -22.40
N CYS A 390 9.09 6.56 -23.66
CA CYS A 390 10.36 6.96 -24.25
C CYS A 390 10.25 8.43 -24.63
N SER A 391 11.16 9.25 -24.10
CA SER A 391 11.18 10.71 -24.32
C SER A 391 12.49 11.14 -24.92
N PHE A 392 12.43 12.03 -25.89
CA PHE A 392 13.58 12.70 -26.47
C PHE A 392 13.48 14.20 -26.20
N GLY A 393 14.55 14.80 -25.78
CA GLY A 393 14.55 16.22 -25.48
C GLY A 393 15.87 16.94 -25.83
N ALA A 394 15.76 18.25 -25.98
CA ALA A 394 16.88 19.15 -26.11
C ALA A 394 16.71 20.29 -25.11
N SER A 395 17.81 20.65 -24.42
CA SER A 395 17.87 21.76 -23.49
C SER A 395 18.96 22.72 -24.00
N PHE A 396 18.65 24.01 -24.11
CA PHE A 396 19.61 25.01 -24.54
C PHE A 396 19.48 26.29 -23.70
N SER A 397 20.61 26.98 -23.51
CA SER A 397 20.69 28.29 -22.86
C SER A 397 21.54 29.24 -23.69
N PHE A 398 21.16 30.52 -23.70
CA PHE A 398 21.86 31.59 -24.38
C PHE A 398 22.76 32.40 -23.45
#